data_b0c81480e711cb77150381841ac8a609
#
_entry.id   b0c81480e711cb77150381841ac8a609
#
_cell.length_a   1.000
_cell.length_b   1.000
_cell.length_c   1.000
_cell.angle_alpha   90.00
_cell.angle_beta   90.00
_cell.angle_gamma   90.00
#
_symmetry.space_group_name_H-M   'P 1'
#
loop_
_entity.id
_entity.type
_entity.pdbx_description
1 polymer ?
#
loop_
_entity_poly.entity_id
_entity_poly.type
_entity_poly.pdbx_seq_one_letter_code
_entity_poly.pdbx_strand_id
1 'polypeptide(L)'
;MNDDHSKTASPTRRLLLQGAGGLAALSALPRSGLAQSGELTVTNWGGDWNDRTVRIVETPLVESRGIRIVRALNLEPERKSKLLAERNLPRGTIDVAHFSGADAFELNEQGVWETLDLSKIPNYANVRAALRTPYFVPWVFGGVTIAYNPKYIKEPPTSLAELWNPRYAGKLGVLDQSFFNWIYMAALVGGGRMNNVDPAWAKLAEMKQAMKPRIYPTHQQLAAGFQNEEVWISANYSARITQWARDGVSVRSSYPREGAVTIIFGAAMPRKARNKDAAYHYLNSLLDPKAIGAYAAASMYAPSTTNAELAADVRAAIDFTPEQARSFNNVDYAYQAKNIAGWLERWNKEFKA
;
A
#
# COMPACT_ATOMS: atom_id res chain seq x y z
N MET A 1 -50.56 38.31 57.86
CA MET A 1 -50.64 37.46 59.09
C MET A 1 -49.28 36.76 59.12
N ASN A 2 -48.54 37.40 59.85
CA ASN A 2 -47.74 36.99 61.04
C ASN A 2 -46.60 36.07 60.67
N ASP A 3 -45.39 36.59 60.66
CA ASP A 3 -44.51 36.77 61.85
C ASP A 3 -43.87 35.43 62.26
N ASP A 4 -42.65 35.24 62.62
CA ASP A 4 -41.66 36.16 63.16
C ASP A 4 -40.38 35.35 63.44
N HIS A 5 -39.23 36.02 63.31
CA HIS A 5 -38.06 36.00 64.18
C HIS A 5 -37.46 34.63 64.62
N SER A 6 -36.16 34.43 64.79
CA SER A 6 -35.07 35.33 65.18
C SER A 6 -33.78 34.50 65.23
N LYS A 7 -32.70 35.06 64.81
CA LYS A 7 -31.46 35.43 65.58
C LYS A 7 -30.90 34.33 66.49
N THR A 8 -29.67 34.01 66.54
CA THR A 8 -28.36 34.61 66.83
C THR A 8 -27.43 33.46 67.15
N ALA A 9 -26.19 33.39 67.12
CA ALA A 9 -25.03 34.22 67.16
C ALA A 9 -23.79 33.31 67.19
N SER A 10 -22.71 33.74 66.60
CA SER A 10 -21.37 33.26 66.94
C SER A 10 -21.02 33.60 68.38
N PRO A 11 -20.04 33.01 69.08
CA PRO A 11 -18.63 33.37 68.73
C PRO A 11 -17.53 32.40 69.19
N THR A 12 -16.34 32.67 68.72
CA THR A 12 -15.02 32.79 69.39
C THR A 12 -14.01 31.64 69.31
N ARG A 13 -13.01 31.87 68.50
CA ARG A 13 -11.56 31.86 68.75
C ARG A 13 -11.02 31.17 70.01
N ARG A 14 -10.07 30.28 69.84
CA ARG A 14 -8.64 30.43 70.25
C ARG A 14 -7.93 29.07 70.39
N LEU A 15 -6.83 28.96 69.68
CA LEU A 15 -5.48 28.50 70.11
C LEU A 15 -5.33 27.09 70.73
N LEU A 16 -4.55 26.22 70.11
CA LEU A 16 -3.19 25.97 70.62
C LEU A 16 -2.34 25.20 69.63
N LEU A 17 -1.17 25.69 69.42
CA LEU A 17 -0.02 25.05 68.80
C LEU A 17 0.52 23.92 69.70
N GLN A 18 0.99 22.86 69.10
CA GLN A 18 2.30 22.19 69.32
C GLN A 18 2.23 20.69 69.01
N GLY A 19 3.22 20.22 68.27
CA GLY A 19 3.51 18.79 68.18
C GLY A 19 4.15 18.37 66.89
N ALA A 20 5.39 18.70 66.69
CA ALA A 20 6.54 17.94 66.18
C ALA A 20 6.33 16.76 65.23
N GLY A 21 6.94 16.87 64.05
CA GLY A 21 7.90 15.88 63.55
C GLY A 21 7.34 14.54 63.07
N GLY A 22 6.98 14.46 61.82
CA GLY A 22 6.86 13.20 61.10
C GLY A 22 7.43 13.34 59.69
N LEU A 23 8.63 12.86 59.46
CA LEU A 23 9.22 12.71 58.14
C LEU A 23 8.31 11.84 57.27
N ALA A 24 7.56 12.47 56.36
CA ALA A 24 6.93 11.81 55.25
C ALA A 24 8.02 11.50 54.20
N ALA A 25 8.59 10.30 54.25
CA ALA A 25 9.27 9.71 53.13
C ALA A 25 8.29 9.58 51.97
N LEU A 26 8.24 10.55 51.10
CA LEU A 26 7.62 10.43 49.78
C LEU A 26 8.45 9.39 49.02
N SER A 27 8.03 8.12 49.14
CA SER A 27 8.41 7.04 48.25
C SER A 27 8.09 7.52 46.83
N ALA A 28 9.13 7.89 46.10
CA ALA A 28 9.09 8.04 44.66
C ALA A 28 8.77 6.66 44.05
N LEU A 29 7.49 6.35 43.96
CA LEU A 29 7.05 5.28 43.05
C LEU A 29 7.57 5.65 41.67
N PRO A 30 8.30 4.76 40.99
CA PRO A 30 8.61 5.00 39.61
C PRO A 30 7.27 5.22 38.93
N ARG A 31 7.08 6.39 38.35
CA ARG A 31 6.04 6.61 37.38
C ARG A 31 6.32 5.64 36.26
N SER A 32 5.72 4.45 36.33
CA SER A 32 5.53 3.60 35.16
C SER A 32 4.97 4.54 34.12
N GLY A 33 5.75 4.83 33.09
CA GLY A 33 5.31 5.72 32.04
C GLY A 33 3.95 5.21 31.58
N LEU A 34 2.92 5.97 31.90
CA LEU A 34 1.60 5.77 31.29
C LEU A 34 1.86 5.78 29.81
N ALA A 35 1.82 4.60 29.21
CA ALA A 35 1.82 4.46 27.77
C ALA A 35 0.81 5.50 27.27
N GLN A 36 1.28 6.45 26.49
CA GLN A 36 0.46 7.51 25.94
C GLN A 36 -0.58 6.78 25.10
N SER A 37 -1.78 6.59 25.65
CA SER A 37 -2.89 5.93 24.98
C SER A 37 -3.36 6.84 23.85
N GLY A 38 -2.56 6.84 22.78
CA GLY A 38 -2.84 7.62 21.59
C GLY A 38 -3.85 6.88 20.73
N GLU A 39 -4.77 7.61 20.17
CA GLU A 39 -5.60 7.12 19.07
C GLU A 39 -4.86 7.39 17.76
N LEU A 40 -4.74 6.39 16.89
CA LEU A 40 -4.12 6.48 15.57
C LEU A 40 -5.18 6.21 14.50
N THR A 41 -5.46 7.17 13.64
CA THR A 41 -6.34 6.94 12.50
C THR A 41 -5.55 6.47 11.30
N VAL A 42 -5.79 5.22 10.89
CA VAL A 42 -5.16 4.58 9.73
C VAL A 42 -6.18 4.37 8.62
N THR A 43 -5.84 4.74 7.40
CA THR A 43 -6.68 4.45 6.23
C THR A 43 -6.00 3.50 5.25
N ASN A 44 -6.77 2.52 4.75
CA ASN A 44 -6.30 1.54 3.77
C ASN A 44 -7.45 1.01 2.89
N TRP A 45 -7.19 0.01 2.02
CA TRP A 45 -8.18 -0.50 1.04
C TRP A 45 -9.28 -1.39 1.62
N GLY A 46 -9.18 -1.82 2.87
CA GLY A 46 -10.10 -2.80 3.43
C GLY A 46 -9.86 -4.24 2.94
N GLY A 47 -10.84 -5.13 3.20
CA GLY A 47 -10.78 -6.54 2.83
C GLY A 47 -9.51 -7.24 3.30
N ASP A 48 -9.04 -8.19 2.51
CA ASP A 48 -7.83 -8.99 2.80
C ASP A 48 -6.59 -8.17 3.16
N TRP A 49 -6.43 -6.98 2.58
CA TRP A 49 -5.32 -6.09 2.90
C TRP A 49 -5.41 -5.64 4.36
N ASN A 50 -6.57 -5.14 4.75
CA ASN A 50 -6.83 -4.73 6.12
C ASN A 50 -6.69 -5.90 7.10
N ASP A 51 -7.34 -7.02 6.83
CA ASP A 51 -7.39 -8.17 7.74
C ASP A 51 -6.00 -8.75 8.01
N ARG A 52 -5.16 -8.81 6.98
CA ARG A 52 -3.74 -9.20 7.12
C ARG A 52 -2.96 -8.16 7.91
N THR A 53 -3.17 -6.85 7.64
CA THR A 53 -2.49 -5.77 8.34
C THR A 53 -2.84 -5.79 9.84
N VAL A 54 -4.12 -5.92 10.17
CA VAL A 54 -4.60 -6.03 11.56
C VAL A 54 -3.94 -7.20 12.28
N ARG A 55 -4.06 -8.38 11.72
CA ARG A 55 -3.58 -9.61 12.34
C ARG A 55 -2.07 -9.67 12.50
N ILE A 56 -1.32 -9.16 11.53
CA ILE A 56 0.14 -9.37 11.44
C ILE A 56 0.92 -8.19 12.01
N VAL A 57 0.40 -6.96 11.89
CA VAL A 57 1.12 -5.75 12.27
C VAL A 57 0.40 -5.01 13.41
N GLU A 58 -0.86 -4.63 13.18
CA GLU A 58 -1.53 -3.67 14.05
C GLU A 58 -1.77 -4.24 15.44
N THR A 59 -2.43 -5.39 15.56
CA THR A 59 -2.71 -5.99 16.86
C THR A 59 -1.44 -6.39 17.62
N PRO A 60 -0.48 -7.13 17.04
CA PRO A 60 0.68 -7.59 17.79
C PRO A 60 1.74 -6.52 18.07
N LEU A 61 1.89 -5.50 17.24
CA LEU A 61 3.00 -4.55 17.34
C LEU A 61 2.59 -3.13 17.69
N VAL A 62 1.32 -2.75 17.49
CA VAL A 62 0.84 -1.39 17.72
C VAL A 62 -0.19 -1.35 18.84
N GLU A 63 -1.30 -2.10 18.72
CA GLU A 63 -2.36 -2.12 19.73
C GLU A 63 -1.87 -2.74 21.05
N SER A 64 -0.98 -3.72 21.00
CA SER A 64 -0.33 -4.31 22.19
C SER A 64 0.46 -3.30 23.04
N ARG A 65 0.80 -2.14 22.46
CA ARG A 65 1.47 -1.03 23.18
C ARG A 65 0.50 0.04 23.70
N GLY A 66 -0.81 -0.23 23.65
CA GLY A 66 -1.84 0.68 24.12
C GLY A 66 -2.22 1.77 23.12
N ILE A 67 -1.80 1.67 21.87
CA ILE A 67 -2.21 2.58 20.78
C ILE A 67 -3.49 2.04 20.17
N ARG A 68 -4.61 2.75 20.35
CA ARG A 68 -5.90 2.39 19.74
C ARG A 68 -5.92 2.79 18.26
N ILE A 69 -6.20 1.86 17.35
CA ILE A 69 -6.28 2.15 15.92
C ILE A 69 -7.74 2.34 15.49
N VAL A 70 -8.02 3.50 14.89
CA VAL A 70 -9.28 3.79 14.18
C VAL A 70 -9.03 3.54 12.70
N ARG A 71 -9.70 2.53 12.14
CA ARG A 71 -9.54 2.12 10.76
C ARG A 71 -10.57 2.80 9.87
N ALA A 72 -10.09 3.63 8.93
CA ALA A 72 -10.91 4.29 7.92
C ALA A 72 -10.69 3.56 6.58
N LEU A 73 -11.59 2.64 6.26
CA LEU A 73 -11.46 1.78 5.08
C LEU A 73 -12.18 2.42 3.88
N ASN A 74 -11.41 2.81 2.87
CA ASN A 74 -11.91 3.52 1.69
C ASN A 74 -11.14 3.10 0.45
N LEU A 75 -11.70 3.36 -0.72
CA LEU A 75 -10.97 3.24 -1.98
C LEU A 75 -9.90 4.34 -2.10
N GLU A 76 -8.86 4.09 -2.87
CA GLU A 76 -7.71 5.00 -3.00
C GLU A 76 -8.09 6.41 -3.48
N PRO A 77 -9.00 6.60 -4.48
CA PRO A 77 -9.43 7.92 -4.90
C PRO A 77 -10.14 8.73 -3.79
N GLU A 78 -10.94 8.06 -2.94
CA GLU A 78 -11.63 8.70 -1.82
C GLU A 78 -10.64 9.18 -0.75
N ARG A 79 -9.65 8.33 -0.40
CA ARG A 79 -8.56 8.69 0.54
C ARG A 79 -7.76 9.87 0.02
N LYS A 80 -7.41 9.86 -1.28
CA LYS A 80 -6.68 10.93 -1.96
C LYS A 80 -7.45 12.24 -1.88
N SER A 81 -8.73 12.24 -2.25
CA SER A 81 -9.60 13.43 -2.18
C SER A 81 -9.68 13.99 -0.77
N LYS A 82 -9.84 13.13 0.25
CA LYS A 82 -9.90 13.54 1.65
C LYS A 82 -8.59 14.19 2.12
N LEU A 83 -7.45 13.57 1.84
CA LEU A 83 -6.14 14.10 2.21
C LEU A 83 -5.84 15.45 1.54
N LEU A 84 -6.24 15.62 0.28
CA LEU A 84 -6.12 16.88 -0.44
C LEU A 84 -6.98 17.98 0.18
N ALA A 85 -8.20 17.65 0.61
CA ALA A 85 -9.06 18.59 1.31
C ALA A 85 -8.47 19.00 2.68
N GLU A 86 -7.86 18.05 3.38
CA GLU A 86 -7.29 18.28 4.73
C GLU A 86 -5.91 18.96 4.74
N ARG A 87 -5.19 19.01 3.62
CA ARG A 87 -3.80 19.50 3.58
C ARG A 87 -3.61 20.92 4.10
N ASN A 88 -4.63 21.78 3.98
CA ASN A 88 -4.59 23.16 4.42
C ASN A 88 -5.24 23.41 5.79
N LEU A 89 -5.81 22.36 6.42
CA LEU A 89 -6.42 22.47 7.74
C LEU A 89 -5.32 22.58 8.82
N PRO A 90 -5.61 23.18 9.97
CA PRO A 90 -4.69 23.19 11.12
C PRO A 90 -4.31 21.77 11.57
N ARG A 91 -5.28 20.85 11.54
CA ARG A 91 -5.11 19.42 11.89
C ARG A 91 -5.93 18.56 10.93
N GLY A 92 -5.35 17.45 10.49
CA GLY A 92 -6.04 16.43 9.71
C GLY A 92 -6.79 15.43 10.59
N THR A 93 -7.51 14.52 9.96
CA THR A 93 -8.20 13.40 10.64
C THR A 93 -7.50 12.06 10.43
N ILE A 94 -6.53 12.00 9.54
CA ILE A 94 -5.76 10.79 9.19
C ILE A 94 -4.34 10.96 9.71
N ASP A 95 -3.82 9.93 10.38
CA ASP A 95 -2.45 9.89 10.90
C ASP A 95 -1.51 9.06 10.03
N VAL A 96 -2.01 7.96 9.45
CA VAL A 96 -1.27 7.12 8.49
C VAL A 96 -2.20 6.73 7.34
N ALA A 97 -1.67 6.77 6.12
CA ALA A 97 -2.43 6.37 4.94
C ALA A 97 -1.62 5.41 4.06
N HIS A 98 -2.24 4.27 3.70
CA HIS A 98 -1.68 3.32 2.75
C HIS A 98 -2.01 3.73 1.32
N PHE A 99 -1.00 3.70 0.44
CA PHE A 99 -1.13 4.07 -0.97
C PHE A 99 -0.25 3.23 -1.89
N SER A 100 -0.58 3.25 -3.17
CA SER A 100 0.35 2.89 -4.24
C SER A 100 1.49 3.92 -4.32
N GLY A 101 2.64 3.53 -4.86
CA GLY A 101 3.77 4.46 -5.04
C GLY A 101 3.41 5.64 -5.95
N ALA A 102 2.56 5.44 -6.95
CA ALA A 102 2.13 6.48 -7.88
C ALA A 102 1.29 7.57 -7.19
N ASP A 103 0.26 7.17 -6.43
CA ASP A 103 -0.58 8.13 -5.71
C ASP A 103 0.17 8.76 -4.52
N ALA A 104 1.07 8.02 -3.88
CA ALA A 104 1.95 8.58 -2.86
C ALA A 104 2.85 9.68 -3.44
N PHE A 105 3.41 9.48 -4.65
CA PHE A 105 4.18 10.51 -5.35
C PHE A 105 3.33 11.74 -5.66
N GLU A 106 2.15 11.56 -6.26
CA GLU A 106 1.28 12.68 -6.62
C GLU A 106 0.86 13.52 -5.40
N LEU A 107 0.52 12.86 -4.29
CA LEU A 107 0.19 13.53 -3.04
C LEU A 107 1.40 14.24 -2.41
N ASN A 108 2.63 13.73 -2.62
CA ASN A 108 3.85 14.42 -2.21
C ASN A 108 4.04 15.74 -2.96
N GLU A 109 3.89 15.71 -4.28
CA GLU A 109 3.99 16.92 -5.12
C GLU A 109 2.96 18.01 -4.70
N GLN A 110 1.85 17.58 -4.13
CA GLN A 110 0.82 18.47 -3.60
C GLN A 110 1.03 18.86 -2.12
N GLY A 111 2.17 18.48 -1.54
CA GLY A 111 2.56 18.88 -0.19
C GLY A 111 1.76 18.21 0.94
N VAL A 112 1.17 17.04 0.69
CA VAL A 112 0.36 16.30 1.67
C VAL A 112 1.22 15.62 2.74
N TRP A 113 2.35 15.02 2.32
CA TRP A 113 3.14 14.17 3.21
C TRP A 113 4.14 14.91 4.06
N GLU A 114 4.39 14.39 5.25
CA GLU A 114 5.52 14.75 6.09
C GLU A 114 6.81 14.22 5.48
N THR A 115 7.88 15.00 5.52
CA THR A 115 9.21 14.46 5.31
C THR A 115 9.59 13.61 6.52
N LEU A 116 9.87 12.33 6.32
CA LEU A 116 10.06 11.39 7.41
C LEU A 116 11.39 11.62 8.14
N ASP A 117 11.32 11.67 9.46
CA ASP A 117 12.48 11.53 10.32
C ASP A 117 12.85 10.04 10.43
N LEU A 118 13.81 9.61 9.63
CA LEU A 118 14.22 8.20 9.55
C LEU A 118 14.87 7.68 10.85
N SER A 119 15.31 8.56 11.75
CA SER A 119 15.79 8.16 13.07
C SER A 119 14.69 7.53 13.93
N LYS A 120 13.43 7.89 13.64
CA LYS A 120 12.23 7.33 14.28
C LYS A 120 11.71 6.05 13.59
N ILE A 121 12.32 5.64 12.49
CA ILE A 121 11.98 4.43 11.73
C ILE A 121 13.25 3.58 11.53
N PRO A 122 13.86 3.01 12.60
CA PRO A 122 15.13 2.30 12.49
C PRO A 122 15.11 1.14 11.48
N ASN A 123 13.97 0.45 11.32
CA ASN A 123 13.82 -0.62 10.34
C ASN A 123 13.95 -0.13 8.87
N TYR A 124 13.80 1.19 8.62
CA TYR A 124 13.95 1.76 7.28
C TYR A 124 15.37 1.58 6.70
N ALA A 125 16.38 1.41 7.56
CA ALA A 125 17.74 1.13 7.12
C ALA A 125 17.84 -0.14 6.25
N ASN A 126 16.93 -1.09 6.44
CA ASN A 126 16.86 -2.35 5.69
C ASN A 126 16.03 -2.27 4.42
N VAL A 127 15.37 -1.14 4.14
CA VAL A 127 14.62 -0.96 2.89
C VAL A 127 15.59 -0.99 1.71
N ARG A 128 15.23 -1.71 0.66
CA ARG A 128 15.99 -1.81 -0.60
C ARG A 128 16.23 -0.41 -1.16
N ALA A 129 17.47 -0.07 -1.51
CA ALA A 129 17.86 1.28 -1.90
C ALA A 129 17.00 1.86 -3.03
N ALA A 130 16.66 1.03 -4.03
CA ALA A 130 15.84 1.45 -5.18
C ALA A 130 14.38 1.82 -4.82
N LEU A 131 13.90 1.48 -3.61
CA LEU A 131 12.54 1.75 -3.16
C LEU A 131 12.46 2.92 -2.17
N ARG A 132 13.59 3.49 -1.75
CA ARG A 132 13.63 4.52 -0.71
C ARG A 132 13.11 5.85 -1.21
N THR A 133 12.29 6.52 -0.40
CA THR A 133 11.84 7.89 -0.60
C THR A 133 11.82 8.65 0.73
N PRO A 134 11.90 9.98 0.75
CA PRO A 134 11.90 10.74 2.00
C PRO A 134 10.52 10.91 2.65
N TYR A 135 9.43 10.46 2.02
CA TYR A 135 8.06 10.73 2.47
C TYR A 135 7.16 9.50 2.55
N PHE A 136 7.64 8.36 2.08
CA PHE A 136 6.85 7.14 1.97
C PHE A 136 7.63 5.94 2.46
N VAL A 137 7.01 5.11 3.28
CA VAL A 137 7.56 3.83 3.73
C VAL A 137 7.07 2.75 2.78
N PRO A 138 7.89 2.30 1.84
CA PRO A 138 7.53 1.18 0.98
C PRO A 138 7.44 -0.07 1.84
N TRP A 139 6.35 -0.80 1.72
CA TRP A 139 6.10 -2.00 2.54
C TRP A 139 6.31 -3.26 1.74
N VAL A 140 5.56 -3.39 0.66
CA VAL A 140 5.69 -4.51 -0.26
C VAL A 140 5.76 -4.02 -1.71
N PHE A 141 6.38 -4.81 -2.57
CA PHE A 141 6.49 -4.50 -3.97
C PHE A 141 6.31 -5.75 -4.84
N GLY A 142 6.17 -5.55 -6.12
CA GLY A 142 6.07 -6.62 -7.11
C GLY A 142 6.26 -6.09 -8.52
N GLY A 143 5.96 -6.92 -9.49
CA GLY A 143 5.99 -6.56 -10.90
C GLY A 143 4.72 -6.99 -11.62
N VAL A 144 4.41 -6.29 -12.70
CA VAL A 144 3.44 -6.77 -13.68
C VAL A 144 4.12 -7.82 -14.55
N THR A 145 3.61 -9.02 -14.51
CA THR A 145 4.15 -10.19 -15.22
C THR A 145 3.08 -10.80 -16.13
N ILE A 146 3.48 -11.71 -16.99
CA ILE A 146 2.54 -12.42 -17.85
C ILE A 146 1.81 -13.47 -17.03
N ALA A 147 0.47 -13.43 -17.05
CA ALA A 147 -0.40 -14.45 -16.52
C ALA A 147 -0.79 -15.39 -17.66
N TYR A 148 -0.57 -16.69 -17.50
CA TYR A 148 -0.94 -17.67 -18.52
C TYR A 148 -1.56 -18.92 -17.92
N ASN A 149 -2.48 -19.57 -18.67
CA ASN A 149 -3.11 -20.82 -18.28
C ASN A 149 -2.24 -22.00 -18.78
N PRO A 150 -1.62 -22.79 -17.89
CA PRO A 150 -0.71 -23.88 -18.27
C PRO A 150 -1.44 -25.07 -18.93
N LYS A 151 -2.77 -25.09 -18.89
CA LYS A 151 -3.57 -26.10 -19.62
C LYS A 151 -3.46 -25.89 -21.13
N TYR A 152 -3.41 -24.65 -21.58
CA TYR A 152 -3.41 -24.26 -23.00
C TYR A 152 -2.05 -23.78 -23.49
N ILE A 153 -1.23 -23.18 -22.64
CA ILE A 153 0.10 -22.65 -22.95
C ILE A 153 1.11 -23.49 -22.18
N LYS A 154 1.74 -24.45 -22.89
CA LYS A 154 2.66 -25.42 -22.26
C LYS A 154 4.03 -24.82 -21.94
N GLU A 155 4.55 -23.98 -22.85
CA GLU A 155 5.81 -23.27 -22.68
C GLU A 155 5.53 -21.91 -22.02
N PRO A 156 6.16 -21.59 -20.87
CA PRO A 156 5.99 -20.29 -20.24
C PRO A 156 6.36 -19.14 -21.19
N PRO A 157 5.47 -18.15 -21.39
CA PRO A 157 5.77 -17.00 -22.22
C PRO A 157 6.97 -16.22 -21.66
N THR A 158 7.99 -15.93 -22.46
CA THR A 158 9.21 -15.26 -22.01
C THR A 158 9.33 -13.81 -22.46
N SER A 159 8.35 -13.30 -23.21
CA SER A 159 8.36 -11.93 -23.75
C SER A 159 6.97 -11.32 -23.64
N LEU A 160 6.88 -10.02 -23.33
CA LEU A 160 5.64 -9.25 -23.40
C LEU A 160 4.99 -9.31 -24.79
N ALA A 161 5.80 -9.51 -25.87
CA ALA A 161 5.28 -9.66 -27.22
C ALA A 161 4.31 -10.86 -27.37
N GLU A 162 4.35 -11.85 -26.48
CA GLU A 162 3.40 -12.95 -26.49
C GLU A 162 1.94 -12.50 -26.21
N LEU A 163 1.74 -11.35 -25.60
CA LEU A 163 0.43 -10.73 -25.43
C LEU A 163 -0.17 -10.24 -26.77
N TRP A 164 0.64 -10.15 -27.81
CA TRP A 164 0.25 -9.84 -29.19
C TRP A 164 0.27 -11.04 -30.13
N ASN A 165 0.50 -12.24 -29.61
CA ASN A 165 0.61 -13.43 -30.45
C ASN A 165 -0.78 -13.88 -30.94
N PRO A 166 -1.04 -13.88 -32.29
CA PRO A 166 -2.36 -14.19 -32.85
C PRO A 166 -2.91 -15.57 -32.49
N ARG A 167 -2.05 -16.52 -32.08
CA ARG A 167 -2.51 -17.85 -31.62
C ARG A 167 -3.42 -17.80 -30.39
N TYR A 168 -3.40 -16.69 -29.66
CA TYR A 168 -4.27 -16.45 -28.50
C TYR A 168 -5.40 -15.46 -28.79
N ALA A 169 -5.73 -15.18 -30.06
CA ALA A 169 -6.81 -14.28 -30.44
C ALA A 169 -8.13 -14.71 -29.80
N GLY A 170 -8.87 -13.78 -29.20
CA GLY A 170 -10.10 -14.04 -28.43
C GLY A 170 -9.89 -14.67 -27.04
N LYS A 171 -8.62 -14.93 -26.64
CA LYS A 171 -8.23 -15.53 -25.37
C LYS A 171 -7.34 -14.62 -24.53
N LEU A 172 -7.08 -13.40 -24.96
CA LEU A 172 -6.39 -12.38 -24.20
C LEU A 172 -7.37 -11.66 -23.26
N GLY A 173 -7.06 -11.64 -21.97
CA GLY A 173 -7.76 -10.82 -20.98
C GLY A 173 -7.02 -9.52 -20.73
N VAL A 174 -7.71 -8.39 -20.71
CA VAL A 174 -7.14 -7.07 -20.43
C VAL A 174 -7.82 -6.48 -19.19
N LEU A 175 -7.03 -6.08 -18.20
CA LEU A 175 -7.51 -5.50 -16.94
C LEU A 175 -7.67 -3.99 -17.07
N ASP A 176 -8.90 -3.49 -17.05
CA ASP A 176 -9.24 -2.08 -17.20
C ASP A 176 -8.78 -1.21 -16.02
N GLN A 177 -9.00 -1.67 -14.82
CA GLN A 177 -8.61 -0.96 -13.58
C GLN A 177 -7.11 -0.61 -13.53
N SER A 178 -6.28 -1.34 -14.27
CA SER A 178 -4.82 -1.11 -14.38
C SER A 178 -4.39 -0.79 -15.81
N PHE A 179 -5.22 -0.03 -16.53
CA PHE A 179 -5.01 0.32 -17.94
C PHE A 179 -3.61 0.90 -18.23
N PHE A 180 -3.06 1.68 -17.30
CA PHE A 180 -1.74 2.29 -17.44
C PHE A 180 -0.62 1.24 -17.56
N ASN A 181 -0.76 0.06 -16.93
CA ASN A 181 0.20 -1.02 -17.09
C ASN A 181 0.22 -1.56 -18.53
N TRP A 182 -0.94 -1.62 -19.19
CA TRP A 182 -1.03 -2.02 -20.59
C TRP A 182 -0.36 -1.02 -21.51
N ILE A 183 -0.47 0.29 -21.19
CA ILE A 183 0.23 1.34 -21.93
C ILE A 183 1.74 1.18 -21.76
N TYR A 184 2.25 0.94 -20.57
CA TYR A 184 3.67 0.71 -20.33
C TYR A 184 4.19 -0.54 -21.05
N MET A 185 3.47 -1.67 -20.93
CA MET A 185 3.88 -2.91 -21.63
C MET A 185 3.86 -2.74 -23.15
N ALA A 186 2.84 -2.08 -23.69
CA ALA A 186 2.76 -1.78 -25.11
C ALA A 186 3.90 -0.84 -25.56
N ALA A 187 4.27 0.15 -24.72
CA ALA A 187 5.42 1.01 -25.00
C ALA A 187 6.72 0.19 -25.08
N LEU A 188 6.97 -0.68 -24.09
CA LEU A 188 8.15 -1.54 -24.05
C LEU A 188 8.25 -2.43 -25.32
N VAL A 189 7.14 -3.06 -25.72
CA VAL A 189 7.08 -3.87 -26.95
C VAL A 189 7.28 -3.03 -28.19
N GLY A 190 6.84 -1.77 -28.19
CA GLY A 190 6.97 -0.82 -29.30
C GLY A 190 8.32 -0.07 -29.34
N GLY A 191 9.27 -0.38 -28.44
CA GLY A 191 10.57 0.31 -28.36
C GLY A 191 10.57 1.62 -27.59
N GLY A 192 9.48 1.90 -26.86
CA GLY A 192 9.35 3.02 -25.93
C GLY A 192 10.03 2.76 -24.58
N ARG A 193 9.74 3.63 -23.61
CA ARG A 193 10.34 3.61 -22.27
C ARG A 193 9.32 4.08 -21.22
N MET A 194 9.64 3.96 -19.93
CA MET A 194 8.76 4.37 -18.84
C MET A 194 8.47 5.88 -18.78
N ASN A 195 9.27 6.70 -19.46
CA ASN A 195 9.09 8.13 -19.63
C ASN A 195 8.83 8.56 -21.10
N ASN A 196 8.52 7.60 -21.97
CA ASN A 196 8.07 7.83 -23.34
C ASN A 196 7.18 6.66 -23.79
N VAL A 197 5.87 6.82 -23.68
CA VAL A 197 4.90 5.78 -24.05
C VAL A 197 4.26 6.02 -25.43
N ASP A 198 4.71 6.96 -26.23
CA ASP A 198 4.11 7.26 -27.54
C ASP A 198 3.96 6.02 -28.43
N PRO A 199 4.96 5.10 -28.52
CA PRO A 199 4.83 3.88 -29.30
C PRO A 199 3.72 2.92 -28.82
N ALA A 200 3.24 3.08 -27.58
CA ALA A 200 2.20 2.20 -27.02
C ALA A 200 0.90 2.25 -27.83
N TRP A 201 0.52 3.41 -28.32
CA TRP A 201 -0.80 3.59 -28.93
C TRP A 201 -0.95 2.80 -30.23
N ALA A 202 0.09 2.77 -31.06
CA ALA A 202 0.10 1.92 -32.26
C ALA A 202 0.04 0.42 -31.87
N LYS A 203 0.75 0.02 -30.82
CA LYS A 203 0.74 -1.36 -30.31
C LYS A 203 -0.60 -1.75 -29.69
N LEU A 204 -1.27 -0.84 -29.00
CA LEU A 204 -2.60 -1.09 -28.46
C LEU A 204 -3.67 -1.20 -29.58
N ALA A 205 -3.56 -0.39 -30.62
CA ALA A 205 -4.43 -0.52 -31.80
C ALA A 205 -4.22 -1.89 -32.49
N GLU A 206 -2.96 -2.33 -32.67
CA GLU A 206 -2.62 -3.66 -33.17
C GLU A 206 -3.22 -4.77 -32.30
N MET A 207 -3.06 -4.67 -30.97
CA MET A 207 -3.63 -5.62 -30.00
C MET A 207 -5.16 -5.71 -30.14
N LYS A 208 -5.84 -4.57 -30.20
CA LYS A 208 -7.32 -4.53 -30.33
C LYS A 208 -7.77 -5.29 -31.59
N GLN A 209 -7.13 -5.04 -32.71
CA GLN A 209 -7.51 -5.65 -34.01
C GLN A 209 -7.15 -7.14 -34.07
N ALA A 210 -5.88 -7.49 -33.73
CA ALA A 210 -5.35 -8.83 -33.89
C ALA A 210 -5.83 -9.79 -32.81
N MET A 211 -5.88 -9.32 -31.56
CA MET A 211 -6.14 -10.19 -30.41
C MET A 211 -7.62 -10.24 -30.01
N LYS A 212 -8.42 -9.22 -30.37
CA LYS A 212 -9.83 -9.10 -29.95
C LYS A 212 -9.98 -9.38 -28.44
N PRO A 213 -9.29 -8.59 -27.59
CA PRO A 213 -9.19 -8.88 -26.16
C PRO A 213 -10.54 -8.75 -25.45
N ARG A 214 -10.74 -9.54 -24.38
CA ARG A 214 -11.83 -9.34 -23.44
C ARG A 214 -11.38 -8.36 -22.35
N ILE A 215 -12.14 -7.31 -22.11
CA ILE A 215 -11.82 -6.29 -21.10
C ILE A 215 -12.53 -6.62 -19.81
N TYR A 216 -11.76 -6.75 -18.73
CA TYR A 216 -12.24 -7.06 -17.39
C TYR A 216 -12.08 -5.84 -16.47
N PRO A 217 -13.15 -5.32 -15.88
CA PRO A 217 -13.11 -4.16 -15.01
C PRO A 217 -12.21 -4.34 -13.77
N THR A 218 -12.22 -5.54 -13.16
CA THR A 218 -11.54 -5.80 -11.88
C THR A 218 -10.66 -7.04 -11.93
N HIS A 219 -9.74 -7.15 -10.97
CA HIS A 219 -8.90 -8.34 -10.78
C HIS A 219 -9.73 -9.61 -10.58
N GLN A 220 -10.83 -9.52 -9.82
CA GLN A 220 -11.70 -10.66 -9.53
C GLN A 220 -12.39 -11.18 -10.79
N GLN A 221 -12.86 -10.27 -11.64
CA GLN A 221 -13.49 -10.65 -12.90
C GLN A 221 -12.47 -11.27 -13.87
N LEU A 222 -11.24 -10.78 -13.92
CA LEU A 222 -10.17 -11.38 -14.70
C LEU A 222 -9.81 -12.78 -14.18
N ALA A 223 -9.76 -12.98 -12.84
CA ALA A 223 -9.58 -14.30 -12.25
C ALA A 223 -10.69 -15.28 -12.65
N ALA A 224 -11.95 -14.83 -12.62
CA ALA A 224 -13.08 -15.62 -13.09
C ALA A 224 -12.95 -15.98 -14.59
N GLY A 225 -12.42 -15.07 -15.42
CA GLY A 225 -12.12 -15.32 -16.83
C GLY A 225 -11.11 -16.45 -17.03
N PHE A 226 -10.07 -16.54 -16.18
CA PHE A 226 -9.14 -17.68 -16.16
C PHE A 226 -9.81 -18.96 -15.66
N GLN A 227 -10.60 -18.87 -14.58
CA GLN A 227 -11.31 -20.01 -14.01
C GLN A 227 -12.29 -20.65 -15.01
N ASN A 228 -12.97 -19.83 -15.79
CA ASN A 228 -13.92 -20.26 -16.82
C ASN A 228 -13.25 -20.59 -18.18
N GLU A 229 -11.91 -20.58 -18.23
CA GLU A 229 -11.12 -20.85 -19.46
C GLU A 229 -11.43 -19.89 -20.63
N GLU A 230 -12.02 -18.76 -20.33
CA GLU A 230 -12.25 -17.69 -21.30
C GLU A 230 -10.97 -16.93 -21.62
N VAL A 231 -10.05 -16.85 -20.65
CA VAL A 231 -8.74 -16.23 -20.74
C VAL A 231 -7.65 -17.29 -20.65
N TRP A 232 -6.74 -17.27 -21.60
CA TRP A 232 -5.54 -18.11 -21.61
C TRP A 232 -4.28 -17.34 -21.30
N ILE A 233 -4.26 -16.06 -21.67
CA ILE A 233 -3.13 -15.17 -21.44
C ILE A 233 -3.61 -13.77 -21.02
N SER A 234 -2.85 -13.13 -20.16
CA SER A 234 -3.07 -11.76 -19.68
C SER A 234 -1.79 -11.20 -19.08
N ALA A 235 -1.85 -10.03 -18.47
CA ALA A 235 -0.83 -9.50 -17.58
C ALA A 235 -1.47 -9.02 -16.29
N ASN A 236 -0.79 -9.27 -15.17
CA ASN A 236 -1.24 -8.81 -13.85
C ASN A 236 -0.07 -8.76 -12.87
N TYR A 237 -0.32 -8.27 -11.67
CA TYR A 237 0.64 -8.31 -10.57
C TYR A 237 1.01 -9.76 -10.24
N SER A 238 2.30 -10.06 -10.21
CA SER A 238 2.83 -11.40 -9.92
C SER A 238 2.22 -12.01 -8.65
N ALA A 239 2.07 -11.18 -7.60
CA ALA A 239 1.43 -11.57 -6.35
C ALA A 239 -0.04 -12.03 -6.54
N ARG A 240 -0.82 -11.32 -7.35
CA ARG A 240 -2.21 -11.68 -7.65
C ARG A 240 -2.29 -13.00 -8.41
N ILE A 241 -1.44 -13.18 -9.42
CA ILE A 241 -1.39 -14.41 -10.20
C ILE A 241 -1.07 -15.61 -9.29
N THR A 242 -0.08 -15.44 -8.40
CA THR A 242 0.33 -16.49 -7.45
C THR A 242 -0.78 -16.78 -6.44
N GLN A 243 -1.49 -15.77 -5.97
CA GLN A 243 -2.64 -15.96 -5.09
C GLN A 243 -3.76 -16.75 -5.79
N TRP A 244 -4.13 -16.36 -7.01
CA TRP A 244 -5.14 -17.09 -7.79
C TRP A 244 -4.77 -18.56 -8.01
N ALA A 245 -3.49 -18.84 -8.30
CA ALA A 245 -3.02 -20.21 -8.43
C ALA A 245 -3.18 -21.01 -7.13
N ARG A 246 -2.91 -20.40 -5.97
CA ARG A 246 -3.16 -21.01 -4.65
C ARG A 246 -4.65 -21.27 -4.40
N ASP A 247 -5.50 -20.37 -4.89
CA ASP A 247 -6.96 -20.48 -4.77
C ASP A 247 -7.56 -21.47 -5.80
N GLY A 248 -6.71 -22.19 -6.55
CA GLY A 248 -7.12 -23.25 -7.48
C GLY A 248 -7.42 -22.76 -8.90
N VAL A 249 -7.16 -21.49 -9.23
CA VAL A 249 -7.27 -21.02 -10.62
C VAL A 249 -6.12 -21.59 -11.45
N SER A 250 -6.42 -22.14 -12.62
CA SER A 250 -5.40 -22.65 -13.55
C SER A 250 -4.63 -21.49 -14.22
N VAL A 251 -3.71 -20.89 -13.46
CA VAL A 251 -2.90 -19.77 -13.92
C VAL A 251 -1.48 -19.85 -13.35
N ARG A 252 -0.49 -19.36 -14.09
CA ARG A 252 0.90 -19.21 -13.66
C ARG A 252 1.44 -17.85 -14.06
N SER A 253 2.42 -17.38 -13.31
CA SER A 253 3.18 -16.16 -13.62
C SER A 253 4.42 -16.53 -14.44
N SER A 254 4.74 -15.70 -15.45
CA SER A 254 6.00 -15.74 -16.15
C SER A 254 6.63 -14.37 -16.24
N TYR A 255 7.91 -14.27 -15.90
CA TYR A 255 8.65 -13.02 -15.91
C TYR A 255 9.14 -12.71 -17.33
N PRO A 256 8.76 -11.56 -17.93
CA PRO A 256 9.15 -11.24 -19.30
C PRO A 256 10.59 -10.74 -19.39
N ARG A 257 11.28 -11.06 -20.47
CA ARG A 257 12.66 -10.61 -20.73
C ARG A 257 12.81 -9.10 -20.87
N GLU A 258 11.76 -8.40 -21.24
CA GLU A 258 11.71 -6.92 -21.28
C GLU A 258 11.68 -6.30 -19.88
N GLY A 259 11.59 -7.14 -18.84
CA GLY A 259 11.44 -6.73 -17.46
C GLY A 259 10.00 -6.46 -17.05
N ALA A 260 9.71 -6.62 -15.78
CA ALA A 260 8.38 -6.35 -15.23
C ALA A 260 8.22 -4.85 -14.90
N VAL A 261 7.02 -4.30 -15.10
CA VAL A 261 6.68 -2.95 -14.64
C VAL A 261 6.54 -2.98 -13.12
N THR A 262 7.30 -2.16 -12.42
CA THR A 262 7.35 -2.15 -10.96
C THR A 262 6.05 -1.61 -10.36
N ILE A 263 5.56 -2.28 -9.32
CA ILE A 263 4.49 -1.78 -8.46
C ILE A 263 4.98 -1.77 -7.01
N ILE A 264 4.64 -0.71 -6.28
CA ILE A 264 5.03 -0.53 -4.87
C ILE A 264 3.80 -0.14 -4.09
N PHE A 265 3.63 -0.74 -2.91
CA PHE A 265 2.62 -0.37 -1.94
C PHE A 265 3.27 -0.10 -0.60
N GLY A 266 2.74 0.87 0.13
CA GLY A 266 3.27 1.24 1.44
C GLY A 266 2.37 2.24 2.14
N ALA A 267 2.97 3.00 3.07
CA ALA A 267 2.24 3.98 3.85
C ALA A 267 3.04 5.28 4.02
N ALA A 268 2.31 6.36 4.21
CA ALA A 268 2.87 7.67 4.48
C ALA A 268 2.12 8.37 5.62
N MET A 269 2.77 9.35 6.24
CA MET A 269 2.21 10.18 7.29
C MET A 269 1.86 11.55 6.73
N PRO A 270 0.60 12.00 6.81
CA PRO A 270 0.24 13.35 6.44
C PRO A 270 0.93 14.40 7.33
N ARG A 271 1.30 15.56 6.77
CA ARG A 271 1.85 16.70 7.56
C ARG A 271 0.93 17.11 8.70
N LYS A 272 -0.38 16.95 8.53
CA LYS A 272 -1.43 17.33 9.46
C LYS A 272 -1.83 16.22 10.43
N ALA A 273 -1.11 15.09 10.43
CA ALA A 273 -1.30 14.01 11.39
C ALA A 273 -1.26 14.54 12.83
N ARG A 274 -2.19 14.04 13.65
CA ARG A 274 -2.36 14.47 15.04
C ARG A 274 -1.40 13.76 16.00
N ASN A 275 -1.15 12.48 15.72
CA ASN A 275 -0.39 11.58 16.59
C ASN A 275 0.87 11.07 15.88
N LYS A 276 1.81 12.01 15.58
CA LYS A 276 3.01 11.69 14.80
C LYS A 276 3.89 10.61 15.42
N ASP A 277 4.04 10.58 16.75
CA ASP A 277 4.88 9.56 17.40
C ASP A 277 4.26 8.17 17.26
N ALA A 278 2.94 8.03 17.42
CA ALA A 278 2.24 6.78 17.16
C ALA A 278 2.31 6.41 15.66
N ALA A 279 2.23 7.40 14.75
CA ALA A 279 2.39 7.17 13.32
C ALA A 279 3.79 6.67 12.96
N TYR A 280 4.85 7.24 13.52
CA TYR A 280 6.22 6.74 13.35
C TYR A 280 6.38 5.31 13.87
N HIS A 281 5.79 5.00 15.04
CA HIS A 281 5.80 3.64 15.56
C HIS A 281 5.08 2.67 14.60
N TYR A 282 3.92 3.04 14.08
CA TYR A 282 3.19 2.26 13.09
C TYR A 282 4.03 2.01 11.82
N LEU A 283 4.60 3.08 11.25
CA LEU A 283 5.44 2.98 10.05
C LEU A 283 6.67 2.08 10.26
N ASN A 284 7.31 2.15 11.44
CA ASN A 284 8.40 1.24 11.78
C ASN A 284 7.92 -0.21 11.94
N SER A 285 6.73 -0.42 12.49
CA SER A 285 6.13 -1.76 12.68
C SER A 285 5.80 -2.46 11.36
N LEU A 286 5.46 -1.70 10.30
CA LEU A 286 5.29 -2.26 8.96
C LEU A 286 6.57 -2.93 8.44
N LEU A 287 7.73 -2.44 8.86
CA LEU A 287 9.05 -2.91 8.43
C LEU A 287 9.71 -3.87 9.44
N ASP A 288 8.98 -4.29 10.49
CA ASP A 288 9.49 -5.32 11.41
C ASP A 288 9.81 -6.61 10.63
N PRO A 289 11.01 -7.21 10.81
CA PRO A 289 11.45 -8.35 9.99
C PRO A 289 10.49 -9.54 9.99
N LYS A 290 9.87 -9.85 11.13
CA LYS A 290 8.90 -10.95 11.25
C LYS A 290 7.56 -10.58 10.63
N ALA A 291 7.09 -9.36 10.94
CA ALA A 291 5.80 -8.90 10.46
C ALA A 291 5.79 -8.72 8.94
N ILE A 292 6.80 -8.07 8.36
CA ILE A 292 6.88 -7.90 6.90
C ILE A 292 7.07 -9.25 6.19
N GLY A 293 7.83 -10.18 6.78
CA GLY A 293 7.96 -11.54 6.28
C GLY A 293 6.63 -12.30 6.28
N ALA A 294 5.91 -12.27 7.40
CA ALA A 294 4.60 -12.91 7.52
C ALA A 294 3.57 -12.27 6.56
N TYR A 295 3.60 -10.95 6.41
CA TYR A 295 2.71 -10.25 5.48
C TYR A 295 3.04 -10.59 4.02
N ALA A 296 4.32 -10.61 3.65
CA ALA A 296 4.77 -11.01 2.32
C ALA A 296 4.34 -12.44 1.97
N ALA A 297 4.52 -13.38 2.89
CA ALA A 297 4.08 -14.77 2.72
C ALA A 297 2.55 -14.90 2.56
N ALA A 298 1.77 -14.09 3.29
CA ALA A 298 0.32 -14.12 3.22
C ALA A 298 -0.25 -13.41 1.98
N SER A 299 0.41 -12.35 1.52
CA SER A 299 -0.04 -11.51 0.41
C SER A 299 0.58 -11.87 -0.94
N MET A 300 1.64 -12.66 -0.94
CA MET A 300 2.45 -13.03 -2.10
C MET A 300 3.19 -11.88 -2.79
N TYR A 301 3.27 -10.70 -2.16
CA TYR A 301 4.14 -9.62 -2.59
C TYR A 301 5.55 -9.78 -2.00
N ALA A 302 6.57 -9.32 -2.73
CA ALA A 302 7.93 -9.27 -2.20
C ALA A 302 8.05 -8.21 -1.09
N PRO A 303 8.80 -8.49 0.00
CA PRO A 303 9.05 -7.51 1.05
C PRO A 303 9.97 -6.39 0.56
N SER A 304 9.70 -5.16 0.95
CA SER A 304 10.56 -4.02 0.61
C SER A 304 11.92 -4.04 1.33
N THR A 305 12.05 -4.84 2.40
CA THR A 305 13.27 -4.94 3.20
C THR A 305 14.11 -6.16 2.83
N THR A 306 15.42 -6.06 3.05
CA THR A 306 16.38 -7.14 2.77
C THR A 306 16.46 -8.18 3.87
N ASN A 307 16.00 -7.84 5.09
CA ASN A 307 16.07 -8.66 6.31
C ASN A 307 14.74 -9.31 6.71
N ALA A 308 13.73 -9.32 5.82
CA ALA A 308 12.46 -9.98 6.09
C ALA A 308 12.64 -11.47 6.40
N GLU A 309 12.02 -11.95 7.49
CA GLU A 309 12.06 -13.36 7.89
C GLU A 309 11.07 -14.16 7.04
N LEU A 310 11.59 -14.90 6.08
CA LEU A 310 10.82 -15.74 5.14
C LEU A 310 11.41 -17.15 5.07
N ALA A 311 10.55 -18.16 5.02
CA ALA A 311 10.95 -19.50 4.65
C ALA A 311 11.53 -19.52 3.22
N ALA A 312 12.50 -20.37 2.96
CA ALA A 312 13.25 -20.37 1.71
C ALA A 312 12.36 -20.62 0.47
N ASP A 313 11.39 -21.51 0.58
CA ASP A 313 10.42 -21.84 -0.46
C ASP A 313 9.48 -20.65 -0.75
N VAL A 314 9.02 -19.95 0.30
CA VAL A 314 8.19 -18.77 0.16
C VAL A 314 9.00 -17.64 -0.51
N ARG A 315 10.24 -17.42 -0.06
CA ARG A 315 11.14 -16.43 -0.67
C ARG A 315 11.34 -16.71 -2.16
N ALA A 316 11.60 -17.96 -2.51
CA ALA A 316 11.76 -18.36 -3.92
C ALA A 316 10.50 -18.12 -4.76
N ALA A 317 9.32 -18.18 -4.15
CA ALA A 317 8.04 -18.00 -4.84
C ALA A 317 7.65 -16.53 -5.05
N ILE A 318 8.10 -15.60 -4.18
CA ILE A 318 7.62 -14.22 -4.17
C ILE A 318 8.69 -13.16 -4.38
N ASP A 319 9.97 -13.45 -4.08
CA ASP A 319 11.07 -12.51 -4.28
C ASP A 319 11.63 -12.64 -5.71
N PHE A 320 12.41 -11.68 -6.10
CA PHE A 320 12.99 -11.61 -7.44
C PHE A 320 14.48 -11.93 -7.39
N THR A 321 14.95 -12.66 -8.40
CA THR A 321 16.39 -12.89 -8.55
C THR A 321 17.12 -11.54 -8.74
N PRO A 322 18.42 -11.46 -8.42
CA PRO A 322 19.18 -10.23 -8.70
C PRO A 322 19.12 -9.77 -10.15
N GLU A 323 19.00 -10.69 -11.10
CA GLU A 323 18.85 -10.39 -12.52
C GLU A 323 17.49 -9.77 -12.82
N GLN A 324 16.39 -10.40 -12.35
CA GLN A 324 15.04 -9.88 -12.47
C GLN A 324 14.93 -8.51 -11.79
N ALA A 325 15.51 -8.34 -10.59
CA ALA A 325 15.48 -7.07 -9.87
C ALA A 325 16.21 -5.94 -10.64
N ARG A 326 17.27 -6.25 -11.39
CA ARG A 326 17.97 -5.26 -12.25
C ARG A 326 17.18 -4.91 -13.50
N SER A 327 16.34 -5.80 -14.00
CA SER A 327 15.53 -5.60 -15.20
C SER A 327 14.16 -4.99 -14.94
N PHE A 328 13.84 -4.62 -13.71
CA PHE A 328 12.57 -3.92 -13.41
C PHE A 328 12.48 -2.59 -14.16
N ASN A 329 11.34 -2.37 -14.78
CA ASN A 329 10.97 -1.09 -15.37
C ASN A 329 10.30 -0.22 -14.31
N ASN A 330 11.10 0.61 -13.64
CA ASN A 330 10.61 1.52 -12.64
C ASN A 330 9.75 2.62 -13.27
N VAL A 331 8.56 2.81 -12.74
CA VAL A 331 7.64 3.84 -13.24
C VAL A 331 8.20 5.22 -12.94
N ASP A 332 8.28 6.06 -13.97
CA ASP A 332 8.50 7.50 -13.80
C ASP A 332 7.17 8.14 -13.36
N TYR A 333 7.00 8.29 -12.04
CA TYR A 333 5.76 8.80 -11.46
C TYR A 333 5.47 10.24 -11.86
N ALA A 334 6.50 11.07 -12.09
CA ALA A 334 6.30 12.44 -12.55
C ALA A 334 5.72 12.47 -13.96
N TYR A 335 6.28 11.62 -14.84
CA TYR A 335 5.77 11.46 -16.20
C TYR A 335 4.34 10.87 -16.19
N GLN A 336 4.09 9.85 -15.35
CA GLN A 336 2.76 9.27 -15.20
C GLN A 336 1.75 10.29 -14.73
N ALA A 337 2.01 11.00 -13.64
CA ALA A 337 1.09 11.98 -13.06
C ALA A 337 0.70 13.08 -14.06
N LYS A 338 1.65 13.52 -14.88
CA LYS A 338 1.42 14.51 -15.94
C LYS A 338 0.50 14.00 -17.04
N ASN A 339 0.53 12.71 -17.36
CA ASN A 339 -0.08 12.18 -18.57
C ASN A 339 -1.31 11.28 -18.31
N ILE A 340 -1.51 10.78 -17.08
CA ILE A 340 -2.49 9.72 -16.76
C ILE A 340 -3.93 10.07 -17.18
N ALA A 341 -4.34 11.33 -17.05
CA ALA A 341 -5.68 11.77 -17.43
C ALA A 341 -5.89 11.67 -18.96
N GLY A 342 -4.92 12.15 -19.74
CA GLY A 342 -4.96 12.03 -21.20
C GLY A 342 -4.85 10.58 -21.68
N TRP A 343 -4.09 9.74 -20.96
CA TRP A 343 -4.02 8.31 -21.24
C TRP A 343 -5.35 7.61 -21.00
N LEU A 344 -6.07 7.96 -19.94
CA LEU A 344 -7.40 7.40 -19.65
C LEU A 344 -8.42 7.79 -20.72
N GLU A 345 -8.38 9.04 -21.17
CA GLU A 345 -9.24 9.51 -22.26
C GLU A 345 -8.99 8.73 -23.56
N ARG A 346 -7.72 8.60 -23.98
CA ARG A 346 -7.35 7.83 -25.17
C ARG A 346 -7.68 6.34 -25.01
N TRP A 347 -7.41 5.74 -23.86
CA TRP A 347 -7.76 4.37 -23.55
C TRP A 347 -9.26 4.11 -23.76
N ASN A 348 -10.12 4.98 -23.22
CA ASN A 348 -11.56 4.84 -23.37
C ASN A 348 -12.01 5.02 -24.84
N LYS A 349 -11.45 6.00 -25.56
CA LYS A 349 -11.85 6.30 -26.95
C LYS A 349 -11.28 5.35 -27.99
N GLU A 350 -9.99 4.98 -27.84
CA GLU A 350 -9.27 4.27 -28.89
C GLU A 350 -9.20 2.76 -28.64
N PHE A 351 -9.09 2.34 -27.38
CA PHE A 351 -8.95 0.92 -27.05
C PHE A 351 -10.25 0.24 -26.63
N LYS A 352 -11.07 0.88 -25.78
CA LYS A 352 -12.31 0.28 -25.29
C LYS A 352 -13.51 0.46 -26.23
N ALA A 353 -13.60 1.56 -26.97
CA ALA A 353 -14.73 1.88 -27.87
C ALA A 353 -14.87 0.93 -29.08
#